data_36a11face3139994f8e712185cfbc9f0
#
_entry.id   36a11face3139994f8e712185cfbc9f0
#
_cell.length_a   1.000
_cell.length_b   1.000
_cell.length_c   1.000
_cell.angle_alpha   90.00
_cell.angle_beta   90.00
_cell.angle_gamma   90.00
#
_symmetry.space_group_name_H-M   'P 1'
#
loop_
_entity.id
_entity.type
_entity.pdbx_description
1 polymer ?
#
loop_
_entity_poly.entity_id
_entity_poly.type
_entity_poly.pdbx_seq_one_letter_code
_entity_poly.pdbx_strand_id
1 'polypeptide(L)'
;RHAVFSSAAASTLGEKTIPVYEIYKVGMNPFWEEGLNILELYGLSATIVPHFNNKEGGNHDTSCSYIGENRLKSLIDKEYTNILGIDEHTALVIDGEKEVFKVEGIGAVTCKTKKGKKIFEAGNEYPLSELQNILQKSDHNKPASIKTSSSVTDENSLKKELAKLNLELKNNNDFTILFDKTMLEIINLRNKFRSAENLKDK
;
A
#
# COMPACT_ATOMS: atom_id res chain seq x y z
N ARG A 1 8.78 -18.83 4.27
CA ARG A 1 8.80 -17.75 5.26
C ARG A 1 7.49 -16.98 5.15
N HIS A 2 6.97 -16.46 6.26
CA HIS A 2 5.72 -15.72 6.32
C HIS A 2 5.99 -14.31 6.84
N ALA A 3 5.26 -13.32 6.31
CA ALA A 3 5.25 -11.96 6.81
C ALA A 3 3.80 -11.55 7.11
N VAL A 4 3.59 -10.86 8.22
CA VAL A 4 2.27 -10.36 8.64
C VAL A 4 2.35 -8.86 8.79
N PHE A 5 1.42 -8.16 8.17
CA PHE A 5 1.29 -6.71 8.22
C PHE A 5 -0.09 -6.35 8.74
N SER A 6 -0.16 -5.43 9.68
CA SER A 6 -1.42 -5.03 10.30
C SER A 6 -1.60 -3.52 10.28
N SER A 7 -2.84 -3.06 10.16
CA SER A 7 -3.23 -1.66 10.26
C SER A 7 -2.37 -0.73 9.39
N ALA A 8 -1.67 0.22 9.99
CA ALA A 8 -0.81 1.17 9.27
C ALA A 8 0.27 0.48 8.44
N ALA A 9 0.87 -0.62 8.93
CA ALA A 9 1.86 -1.38 8.15
C ALA A 9 1.22 -2.04 6.92
N ALA A 10 -0.01 -2.55 7.02
CA ALA A 10 -0.73 -3.11 5.88
C ALA A 10 -1.05 -2.04 4.83
N SER A 11 -1.44 -0.83 5.24
CA SER A 11 -1.76 0.25 4.30
C SER A 11 -0.58 0.69 3.44
N THR A 12 0.66 0.47 3.90
CA THR A 12 1.86 0.87 3.14
C THR A 12 2.23 -0.09 2.01
N LEU A 13 1.65 -1.30 1.96
CA LEU A 13 2.04 -2.34 0.99
C LEU A 13 1.51 -2.10 -0.43
N GLY A 14 0.51 -1.25 -0.57
CA GLY A 14 -0.09 -0.91 -1.86
C GLY A 14 0.73 0.08 -2.68
N GLU A 15 0.20 0.43 -3.85
CA GLU A 15 0.74 1.46 -4.75
C GLU A 15 0.72 2.84 -4.06
N LYS A 16 -0.36 3.13 -3.33
CA LYS A 16 -0.53 4.33 -2.53
C LYS A 16 -0.86 3.97 -1.09
N THR A 17 -0.72 4.94 -0.19
CA THR A 17 -1.12 4.79 1.20
C THR A 17 -1.87 6.03 1.69
N ILE A 18 -2.72 5.86 2.70
CA ILE A 18 -3.47 6.92 3.35
C ILE A 18 -2.69 7.37 4.59
N PRO A 19 -2.24 8.62 4.68
CA PRO A 19 -1.64 9.15 5.92
C PRO A 19 -2.75 9.47 6.94
N VAL A 20 -3.27 8.42 7.57
CA VAL A 20 -4.45 8.48 8.44
C VAL A 20 -4.27 9.46 9.59
N TYR A 21 -3.09 9.50 10.21
CA TYR A 21 -2.83 10.38 11.34
C TYR A 21 -2.98 11.86 10.95
N GLU A 22 -2.40 12.25 9.83
CA GLU A 22 -2.43 13.61 9.31
C GLU A 22 -3.86 14.02 8.93
N ILE A 23 -4.63 13.12 8.34
CA ILE A 23 -5.99 13.39 7.89
C ILE A 23 -6.96 13.37 9.10
N TYR A 24 -6.93 12.32 9.92
CA TYR A 24 -7.92 12.10 10.96
C TYR A 24 -7.61 12.86 12.26
N LYS A 25 -6.33 12.88 12.70
CA LYS A 25 -5.91 13.50 13.97
C LYS A 25 -5.53 14.96 13.80
N VAL A 26 -4.81 15.31 12.74
CA VAL A 26 -4.36 16.69 12.49
C VAL A 26 -5.42 17.49 11.73
N GLY A 27 -6.36 16.85 11.04
CA GLY A 27 -7.43 17.50 10.29
C GLY A 27 -7.01 18.01 8.92
N MET A 28 -5.95 17.46 8.33
CA MET A 28 -5.54 17.80 6.97
C MET A 28 -6.57 17.32 5.94
N ASN A 29 -6.65 18.01 4.82
CA ASN A 29 -7.42 17.52 3.67
C ASN A 29 -6.91 16.17 3.22
N PRO A 30 -7.78 15.24 2.76
CA PRO A 30 -7.36 13.94 2.28
C PRO A 30 -6.38 14.05 1.10
N PHE A 31 -5.30 13.28 1.17
CA PHE A 31 -4.28 13.14 0.14
C PHE A 31 -3.69 11.74 0.14
N TRP A 32 -3.11 11.32 -0.98
CA TRP A 32 -2.35 10.09 -1.10
C TRP A 32 -0.87 10.33 -0.83
N GLU A 33 -0.22 9.35 -0.23
CA GLU A 33 1.23 9.22 -0.21
C GLU A 33 1.62 7.99 -1.04
N GLU A 34 2.86 7.97 -1.52
CA GLU A 34 3.42 6.80 -2.21
C GLU A 34 3.52 5.61 -1.24
N GLY A 35 3.02 4.45 -1.68
CA GLY A 35 3.17 3.20 -0.96
C GLY A 35 4.47 2.47 -1.32
N LEU A 36 4.71 1.33 -0.68
CA LEU A 36 5.88 0.47 -0.97
C LEU A 36 5.68 -0.40 -2.21
N ASN A 37 4.46 -0.46 -2.73
CA ASN A 37 4.05 -1.22 -3.91
C ASN A 37 4.46 -2.72 -3.88
N ILE A 38 4.46 -3.32 -2.69
CA ILE A 38 4.82 -4.74 -2.50
C ILE A 38 3.79 -5.68 -3.15
N LEU A 39 2.54 -5.24 -3.27
CA LEU A 39 1.48 -6.00 -3.93
C LEU A 39 1.81 -6.28 -5.42
N GLU A 40 2.63 -5.46 -6.06
CA GLU A 40 3.06 -5.68 -7.45
C GLU A 40 3.84 -6.98 -7.64
N LEU A 41 4.52 -7.47 -6.59
CA LEU A 41 5.20 -8.78 -6.61
C LEU A 41 4.23 -9.95 -6.86
N TYR A 42 2.96 -9.74 -6.54
CA TYR A 42 1.86 -10.70 -6.77
C TYR A 42 1.00 -10.32 -7.99
N GLY A 43 1.43 -9.35 -8.80
CA GLY A 43 0.67 -8.87 -9.96
C GLY A 43 -0.58 -8.05 -9.59
N LEU A 44 -0.64 -7.48 -8.39
CA LEU A 44 -1.77 -6.71 -7.89
C LEU A 44 -1.44 -5.22 -7.89
N SER A 45 -2.27 -4.40 -8.53
CA SER A 45 -2.20 -2.94 -8.53
C SER A 45 -3.37 -2.37 -7.74
N ALA A 46 -3.13 -2.04 -6.48
CA ALA A 46 -4.15 -1.51 -5.57
C ALA A 46 -3.55 -0.77 -4.38
N THR A 47 -4.38 0.03 -3.73
CA THR A 47 -4.13 0.63 -2.41
C THR A 47 -4.87 -0.18 -1.36
N ILE A 48 -4.16 -0.62 -0.31
CA ILE A 48 -4.77 -1.32 0.82
C ILE A 48 -5.41 -0.29 1.76
N VAL A 49 -6.67 -0.52 2.09
CA VAL A 49 -7.45 0.26 3.06
C VAL A 49 -7.89 -0.68 4.18
N PRO A 50 -7.13 -0.82 5.28
CA PRO A 50 -7.54 -1.60 6.45
C PRO A 50 -8.68 -0.89 7.20
N HIS A 51 -9.27 -1.56 8.20
CA HIS A 51 -10.40 -1.03 8.97
C HIS A 51 -11.55 -0.56 8.06
N PHE A 52 -11.82 -1.34 6.99
CA PHE A 52 -12.68 -0.89 5.92
C PHE A 52 -14.13 -0.70 6.35
N ASN A 53 -14.63 -1.54 7.25
CA ASN A 53 -15.98 -1.51 7.82
C ASN A 53 -16.03 -0.93 9.25
N ASN A 54 -14.98 -0.24 9.73
CA ASN A 54 -14.93 0.28 11.09
C ASN A 54 -16.13 1.19 11.42
N LYS A 55 -16.69 1.04 12.65
CA LYS A 55 -17.88 1.76 13.14
C LYS A 55 -17.70 2.30 14.56
N GLU A 56 -16.48 2.45 15.03
CA GLU A 56 -16.20 2.90 16.40
C GLU A 56 -16.45 4.41 16.63
N GLY A 57 -16.69 5.15 15.55
CA GLY A 57 -16.78 6.61 15.60
C GLY A 57 -18.05 7.20 16.19
N GLY A 58 -19.02 6.39 16.64
CA GLY A 58 -20.30 6.88 17.12
C GLY A 58 -21.07 7.64 16.02
N ASN A 59 -21.09 8.97 16.12
CA ASN A 59 -21.72 9.84 15.11
C ASN A 59 -20.84 10.19 13.92
N HIS A 60 -19.58 9.74 13.91
CA HIS A 60 -18.64 9.95 12.81
C HIS A 60 -18.45 8.67 12.02
N ASP A 61 -18.39 8.80 10.70
CA ASP A 61 -18.00 7.70 9.84
C ASP A 61 -16.50 7.44 9.97
N THR A 62 -16.14 6.35 10.64
CA THR A 62 -14.77 5.88 10.84
C THR A 62 -14.42 4.71 9.94
N SER A 63 -15.24 4.36 8.95
CA SER A 63 -14.90 3.39 7.92
C SER A 63 -13.68 3.84 7.11
N CYS A 64 -13.14 2.93 6.30
CA CYS A 64 -12.06 3.23 5.37
C CYS A 64 -10.83 3.84 6.06
N SER A 65 -10.21 3.10 6.99
CA SER A 65 -9.04 3.59 7.76
C SER A 65 -9.32 4.87 8.55
N TYR A 66 -10.47 4.96 9.20
CA TYR A 66 -10.93 6.10 10.04
C TYR A 66 -11.20 7.41 9.30
N ILE A 67 -10.98 7.48 7.98
CA ILE A 67 -11.21 8.71 7.21
C ILE A 67 -12.65 8.88 6.74
N GLY A 68 -13.43 7.81 6.73
CA GLY A 68 -14.80 7.75 6.24
C GLY A 68 -14.93 7.62 4.72
N GLU A 69 -16.08 7.13 4.28
CA GLU A 69 -16.34 6.80 2.88
C GLU A 69 -16.30 8.04 1.98
N ASN A 70 -16.81 9.17 2.44
CA ASN A 70 -16.81 10.42 1.65
C ASN A 70 -15.41 10.96 1.36
N ARG A 71 -14.49 10.89 2.35
CA ARG A 71 -13.11 11.33 2.16
C ARG A 71 -12.34 10.36 1.25
N LEU A 72 -12.55 9.04 1.42
CA LEU A 72 -11.97 8.06 0.51
C LEU A 72 -12.46 8.29 -0.93
N LYS A 73 -13.75 8.55 -1.13
CA LYS A 73 -14.29 8.90 -2.44
C LYS A 73 -13.62 10.14 -3.02
N SER A 74 -13.48 11.21 -2.23
CA SER A 74 -12.79 12.42 -2.65
C SER A 74 -11.33 12.18 -3.07
N LEU A 75 -10.63 11.26 -2.39
CA LEU A 75 -9.27 10.84 -2.78
C LEU A 75 -9.27 10.16 -4.15
N ILE A 76 -10.16 9.17 -4.35
CA ILE A 76 -10.29 8.42 -5.60
C ILE A 76 -10.70 9.32 -6.77
N ASP A 77 -11.56 10.30 -6.53
CA ASP A 77 -12.02 11.25 -7.54
C ASP A 77 -10.88 12.19 -8.01
N LYS A 78 -9.97 12.54 -7.11
CA LYS A 78 -8.79 13.35 -7.43
C LYS A 78 -7.71 12.55 -8.15
N GLU A 79 -7.41 11.38 -7.64
CA GLU A 79 -6.37 10.51 -8.15
C GLU A 79 -6.76 9.05 -7.97
N TYR A 80 -7.09 8.41 -9.07
CA TYR A 80 -7.64 7.07 -9.05
C TYR A 80 -6.60 6.00 -8.72
N THR A 81 -6.98 5.08 -7.83
CA THR A 81 -6.33 3.80 -7.59
C THR A 81 -7.39 2.74 -7.34
N ASN A 82 -7.09 1.47 -7.61
CA ASN A 82 -7.93 0.36 -7.17
C ASN A 82 -7.83 0.25 -5.65
N ILE A 83 -8.94 -0.04 -4.99
CA ILE A 83 -8.99 -0.20 -3.54
C ILE A 83 -9.11 -1.68 -3.17
N LEU A 84 -8.25 -2.11 -2.26
CA LEU A 84 -8.31 -3.40 -1.58
C LEU A 84 -8.66 -3.13 -0.10
N GLY A 85 -9.96 -3.08 0.19
CA GLY A 85 -10.49 -2.86 1.53
C GLY A 85 -10.45 -4.15 2.33
N ILE A 86 -9.93 -4.10 3.57
CA ILE A 86 -9.90 -5.24 4.49
C ILE A 86 -10.69 -4.84 5.75
N ASP A 87 -11.71 -5.61 6.05
CA ASP A 87 -12.59 -5.37 7.20
C ASP A 87 -11.86 -5.58 8.54
N GLU A 88 -12.45 -5.08 9.62
CA GLU A 88 -12.02 -5.36 10.99
C GLU A 88 -12.03 -6.86 11.25
N HIS A 89 -11.09 -7.33 12.07
CA HIS A 89 -10.94 -8.74 12.45
C HIS A 89 -10.84 -9.69 11.25
N THR A 90 -10.26 -9.21 10.16
CA THR A 90 -10.15 -9.93 8.91
C THR A 90 -8.72 -9.84 8.36
N ALA A 91 -8.25 -10.91 7.76
CA ALA A 91 -6.96 -10.97 7.10
C ALA A 91 -7.10 -11.46 5.65
N LEU A 92 -6.39 -10.82 4.74
CA LEU A 92 -6.08 -11.35 3.42
C LEU A 92 -4.76 -12.12 3.49
N VAL A 93 -4.81 -13.42 3.28
CA VAL A 93 -3.63 -14.31 3.27
C VAL A 93 -3.33 -14.68 1.83
N ILE A 94 -2.14 -14.31 1.34
CA ILE A 94 -1.68 -14.66 -0.03
C ILE A 94 -0.61 -15.74 0.08
N ASP A 95 -0.84 -16.88 -0.55
CA ASP A 95 0.12 -17.97 -0.73
C ASP A 95 0.62 -17.95 -2.18
N GLY A 96 1.78 -17.32 -2.39
CA GLY A 96 2.35 -17.19 -3.73
C GLY A 96 2.91 -18.50 -4.30
N GLU A 97 3.21 -19.50 -3.46
CA GLU A 97 3.68 -20.81 -3.93
C GLU A 97 2.53 -21.66 -4.47
N LYS A 98 1.34 -21.56 -3.83
CA LYS A 98 0.14 -22.26 -4.26
C LYS A 98 -0.71 -21.46 -5.25
N GLU A 99 -0.36 -20.19 -5.48
CA GLU A 99 -1.11 -19.25 -6.32
C GLU A 99 -2.59 -19.12 -5.86
N VAL A 100 -2.79 -19.04 -4.54
CA VAL A 100 -4.10 -18.86 -3.93
C VAL A 100 -4.10 -17.72 -2.94
N PHE A 101 -5.29 -17.22 -2.63
CA PHE A 101 -5.50 -16.37 -1.46
C PHE A 101 -6.68 -16.86 -0.63
N LYS A 102 -6.65 -16.51 0.65
CA LYS A 102 -7.74 -16.80 1.60
C LYS A 102 -8.16 -15.52 2.29
N VAL A 103 -9.42 -15.46 2.67
CA VAL A 103 -9.95 -14.46 3.59
C VAL A 103 -10.22 -15.15 4.91
N GLU A 104 -9.48 -14.76 5.94
CA GLU A 104 -9.57 -15.32 7.29
C GLU A 104 -10.18 -14.30 8.25
N GLY A 105 -10.97 -14.73 9.22
CA GLY A 105 -11.60 -13.86 10.21
C GLY A 105 -13.12 -13.87 10.14
N ILE A 106 -13.75 -12.70 10.39
CA ILE A 106 -15.23 -12.59 10.50
C ILE A 106 -15.85 -11.59 9.53
N GLY A 107 -15.04 -10.84 8.78
CA GLY A 107 -15.50 -9.88 7.78
C GLY A 107 -15.16 -10.31 6.35
N ALA A 108 -14.88 -9.35 5.50
CA ALA A 108 -14.65 -9.55 4.09
C ALA A 108 -13.45 -8.76 3.57
N VAL A 109 -12.98 -9.12 2.39
CA VAL A 109 -12.06 -8.32 1.56
C VAL A 109 -12.85 -7.77 0.38
N THR A 110 -12.82 -6.44 0.23
CA THR A 110 -13.53 -5.73 -0.82
C THR A 110 -12.55 -5.19 -1.86
N CYS A 111 -12.67 -5.63 -3.11
CA CYS A 111 -12.01 -5.01 -4.25
C CYS A 111 -12.95 -3.99 -4.89
N LYS A 112 -12.54 -2.70 -4.93
CA LYS A 112 -13.29 -1.62 -5.59
C LYS A 112 -12.45 -1.06 -6.74
N THR A 113 -12.98 -1.14 -7.96
CA THR A 113 -12.33 -0.70 -9.19
C THR A 113 -13.26 0.19 -10.00
N LYS A 114 -12.79 0.77 -11.10
CA LYS A 114 -13.65 1.48 -12.06
C LYS A 114 -14.75 0.59 -12.66
N LYS A 115 -14.51 -0.72 -12.73
CA LYS A 115 -15.45 -1.70 -13.31
C LYS A 115 -16.52 -2.15 -12.32
N GLY A 116 -16.35 -1.84 -11.03
CA GLY A 116 -17.30 -2.21 -9.99
C GLY A 116 -16.64 -2.65 -8.70
N LYS A 117 -17.45 -3.30 -7.85
CA LYS A 117 -17.07 -3.81 -6.53
C LYS A 117 -17.22 -5.32 -6.52
N LYS A 118 -16.21 -6.04 -6.01
CA LYS A 118 -16.29 -7.47 -5.69
C LYS A 118 -15.91 -7.69 -4.23
N ILE A 119 -16.63 -8.59 -3.57
CA ILE A 119 -16.47 -8.93 -2.15
C ILE A 119 -16.07 -10.38 -2.06
N PHE A 120 -15.09 -10.68 -1.21
CA PHE A 120 -14.63 -12.02 -0.86
C PHE A 120 -14.86 -12.21 0.64
N GLU A 121 -15.77 -13.10 0.97
CA GLU A 121 -16.16 -13.39 2.35
C GLU A 121 -15.12 -14.28 3.04
N ALA A 122 -15.00 -14.13 4.38
CA ALA A 122 -14.13 -14.97 5.19
C ALA A 122 -14.51 -16.47 5.12
N GLY A 123 -13.51 -17.32 5.37
CA GLY A 123 -13.67 -18.78 5.39
C GLY A 123 -13.49 -19.47 4.03
N ASN A 124 -13.21 -18.73 2.97
CA ASN A 124 -13.03 -19.27 1.63
C ASN A 124 -11.61 -19.07 1.10
N GLU A 125 -11.20 -19.99 0.23
CA GLU A 125 -9.94 -19.92 -0.53
C GLU A 125 -10.28 -19.70 -2.01
N TYR A 126 -9.50 -18.86 -2.68
CA TYR A 126 -9.71 -18.46 -4.06
C TYR A 126 -8.39 -18.51 -4.84
N PRO A 127 -8.42 -18.75 -6.17
CA PRO A 127 -7.24 -18.60 -7.01
C PRO A 127 -6.71 -17.15 -6.98
N LEU A 128 -5.40 -16.98 -6.86
CA LEU A 128 -4.76 -15.64 -6.88
C LEU A 128 -5.05 -14.89 -8.18
N SER A 129 -5.18 -15.63 -9.29
CA SER A 129 -5.55 -15.08 -10.60
C SER A 129 -6.88 -14.30 -10.57
N GLU A 130 -7.77 -14.59 -9.64
CA GLU A 130 -9.02 -13.86 -9.50
C GLU A 130 -8.80 -12.43 -8.99
N LEU A 131 -7.94 -12.25 -7.98
CA LEU A 131 -7.51 -10.90 -7.56
C LEU A 131 -6.72 -10.19 -8.66
N GLN A 132 -5.81 -10.89 -9.34
CA GLN A 132 -5.01 -10.33 -10.43
C GLN A 132 -5.91 -9.79 -11.56
N ASN A 133 -6.93 -10.55 -11.96
CA ASN A 133 -7.86 -10.14 -13.01
C ASN A 133 -8.68 -8.89 -12.63
N ILE A 134 -9.00 -8.71 -11.34
CA ILE A 134 -9.76 -7.57 -10.84
C ILE A 134 -8.85 -6.34 -10.66
N LEU A 135 -7.64 -6.54 -10.11
CA LEU A 135 -6.73 -5.49 -9.68
C LEU A 135 -5.57 -5.26 -10.67
N GLN A 136 -5.76 -5.56 -11.95
CA GLN A 136 -4.79 -5.26 -13.00
C GLN A 136 -4.57 -3.75 -13.12
N LYS A 137 -3.34 -3.34 -13.45
CA LYS A 137 -3.08 -1.96 -13.91
C LYS A 137 -4.00 -1.65 -15.09
N SER A 138 -4.81 -0.62 -14.96
CA SER A 138 -5.54 -0.09 -16.11
C SER A 138 -4.53 0.50 -17.09
N ASP A 139 -4.56 0.08 -18.36
CA ASP A 139 -3.66 0.52 -19.45
C ASP A 139 -3.66 2.05 -19.73
N HIS A 140 -4.34 2.84 -18.91
CA HIS A 140 -4.49 4.28 -19.09
C HIS A 140 -3.40 5.14 -18.46
N ASN A 141 -2.44 4.55 -17.73
CA ASN A 141 -1.26 5.26 -17.26
C ASN A 141 0.02 4.62 -17.82
N LYS A 142 0.21 4.68 -19.15
CA LYS A 142 1.58 4.87 -19.63
C LYS A 142 2.02 6.22 -19.05
N PRO A 143 3.05 6.29 -18.22
CA PRO A 143 3.61 7.58 -17.86
C PRO A 143 3.94 8.28 -19.16
N ALA A 144 3.34 9.44 -19.41
CA ALA A 144 3.86 10.35 -20.41
C ALA A 144 5.33 10.47 -20.08
N SER A 145 6.19 10.14 -21.04
CA SER A 145 7.63 10.21 -20.90
C SER A 145 7.99 11.54 -20.25
N ILE A 146 8.24 11.51 -18.95
CA ILE A 146 8.79 12.65 -18.24
C ILE A 146 10.17 12.82 -18.85
N LYS A 147 10.32 13.88 -19.64
CA LYS A 147 11.62 14.38 -20.04
C LYS A 147 12.29 14.82 -18.73
N THR A 148 13.03 13.92 -18.14
CA THR A 148 13.91 14.18 -17.02
C THR A 148 14.93 15.20 -17.46
N SER A 149 14.72 16.45 -17.08
CA SER A 149 15.81 17.42 -17.01
C SER A 149 16.63 17.04 -15.76
N SER A 150 17.75 16.43 -16.04
CA SER A 150 18.87 16.04 -15.22
C SER A 150 19.09 16.83 -13.92
N SER A 151 19.01 16.14 -12.78
CA SER A 151 20.06 16.20 -11.78
C SER A 151 20.31 14.75 -11.34
N VAL A 152 21.35 14.19 -11.93
CA VAL A 152 21.82 12.82 -11.72
C VAL A 152 22.41 12.73 -10.32
N THR A 153 21.68 12.17 -9.38
CA THR A 153 22.27 11.44 -8.27
C THR A 153 22.11 9.96 -8.61
N ASP A 154 23.10 9.51 -9.32
CA ASP A 154 23.58 8.16 -9.56
C ASP A 154 22.58 7.02 -9.30
N GLU A 155 21.72 6.77 -10.31
CA GLU A 155 20.86 5.57 -10.39
C GLU A 155 21.67 4.28 -10.22
N ASN A 156 22.95 4.29 -10.58
CA ASN A 156 23.87 3.18 -10.38
C ASN A 156 24.28 2.99 -8.92
N SER A 157 24.36 4.06 -8.13
CA SER A 157 24.60 4.00 -6.70
C SER A 157 23.42 3.39 -5.97
N LEU A 158 22.19 3.77 -6.33
CA LEU A 158 20.96 3.22 -5.76
C LEU A 158 20.78 1.74 -6.08
N LYS A 159 21.04 1.36 -7.34
CA LYS A 159 21.02 -0.05 -7.77
C LYS A 159 22.08 -0.89 -7.06
N LYS A 160 23.24 -0.32 -6.77
CA LYS A 160 24.32 -0.98 -6.03
C LYS A 160 23.97 -1.16 -4.55
N GLU A 161 23.35 -0.18 -3.92
CA GLU A 161 22.84 -0.27 -2.55
C GLU A 161 21.69 -1.28 -2.42
N LEU A 162 20.72 -1.26 -3.35
CA LEU A 162 19.66 -2.26 -3.41
C LEU A 162 20.19 -3.69 -3.62
N ALA A 163 21.20 -3.86 -4.46
CA ALA A 163 21.84 -5.16 -4.67
C ALA A 163 22.57 -5.64 -3.41
N LYS A 164 23.20 -4.72 -2.64
CA LYS A 164 23.86 -5.02 -1.37
C LYS A 164 22.84 -5.41 -0.29
N LEU A 165 21.72 -4.67 -0.18
CA LEU A 165 20.61 -4.98 0.70
C LEU A 165 19.99 -6.35 0.40
N ASN A 166 19.77 -6.67 -0.87
CA ASN A 166 19.27 -7.99 -1.29
C ASN A 166 20.24 -9.13 -0.98
N LEU A 167 21.55 -8.88 -1.00
CA LEU A 167 22.57 -9.86 -0.63
C LEU A 167 22.60 -10.08 0.90
N GLU A 168 22.44 -9.02 1.69
CA GLU A 168 22.35 -9.10 3.16
C GLU A 168 21.05 -9.79 3.60
N LEU A 169 19.92 -9.56 2.91
CA LEU A 169 18.64 -10.26 3.11
C LEU A 169 18.77 -11.78 2.88
N LYS A 170 19.57 -12.20 1.91
CA LYS A 170 19.80 -13.64 1.64
C LYS A 170 20.68 -14.32 2.68
N ASN A 171 21.56 -13.59 3.34
CA ASN A 171 22.58 -14.14 4.23
C ASN A 171 22.23 -14.06 5.73
N ASN A 172 21.18 -13.35 6.12
CA ASN A 172 20.81 -13.12 7.51
C ASN A 172 19.58 -13.92 7.94
N ASN A 173 19.75 -14.76 8.95
CA ASN A 173 18.68 -15.58 9.52
C ASN A 173 17.73 -14.79 10.46
N ASP A 174 18.04 -13.53 10.78
CA ASP A 174 17.25 -12.72 11.67
C ASP A 174 16.53 -11.58 10.92
N PHE A 175 15.39 -11.97 10.36
CA PHE A 175 14.56 -11.09 9.52
C PHE A 175 14.04 -9.85 10.28
N THR A 176 13.79 -9.95 11.57
CA THR A 176 13.22 -8.86 12.38
C THR A 176 14.20 -7.69 12.53
N ILE A 177 15.46 -7.98 12.83
CA ILE A 177 16.50 -6.95 12.99
C ILE A 177 16.82 -6.27 11.66
N LEU A 178 16.77 -7.03 10.57
CA LEU A 178 17.03 -6.50 9.22
C LEU A 178 15.87 -5.64 8.72
N PHE A 179 14.62 -6.04 9.03
CA PHE A 179 13.43 -5.25 8.71
C PHE A 179 13.45 -3.90 9.41
N ASP A 180 13.77 -3.85 10.70
CA ASP A 180 13.86 -2.61 11.48
C ASP A 180 14.96 -1.69 10.95
N LYS A 181 16.12 -2.23 10.59
CA LYS A 181 17.21 -1.47 9.96
C LYS A 181 16.80 -0.90 8.61
N THR A 182 16.21 -1.71 7.75
CA THR A 182 15.80 -1.30 6.41
C THR A 182 14.71 -0.23 6.46
N MET A 183 13.74 -0.37 7.37
CA MET A 183 12.71 0.64 7.59
C MET A 183 13.29 1.95 8.11
N LEU A 184 14.26 1.90 9.01
CA LEU A 184 14.94 3.11 9.51
C LEU A 184 15.72 3.82 8.40
N GLU A 185 16.38 3.09 7.52
CA GLU A 185 17.12 3.64 6.38
C GLU A 185 16.17 4.25 5.34
N ILE A 186 15.03 3.63 5.05
CA ILE A 186 13.97 4.17 4.17
C ILE A 186 13.42 5.47 4.75
N ILE A 187 13.12 5.50 6.05
CA ILE A 187 12.65 6.72 6.74
C ILE A 187 13.70 7.83 6.68
N ASN A 188 14.97 7.52 6.89
CA ASN A 188 16.07 8.48 6.83
C ASN A 188 16.27 9.02 5.40
N LEU A 189 16.18 8.17 4.37
CA LEU A 189 16.25 8.59 2.98
C LEU A 189 15.07 9.50 2.62
N ARG A 190 13.84 9.12 3.00
CA ARG A 190 12.64 9.94 2.80
C ARG A 190 12.76 11.32 3.45
N ASN A 191 13.28 11.39 4.67
CA ASN A 191 13.50 12.66 5.37
C ASN A 191 14.55 13.53 4.67
N LYS A 192 15.60 12.93 4.11
CA LYS A 192 16.60 13.64 3.31
C LYS A 192 16.02 14.21 2.02
N PHE A 193 15.15 13.46 1.33
CA PHE A 193 14.46 13.95 0.12
C PHE A 193 13.52 15.11 0.43
N ARG A 194 12.69 14.99 1.47
CA ARG A 194 11.81 16.09 1.91
C ARG A 194 12.57 17.35 2.30
N SER A 195 13.74 17.23 2.93
CA SER A 195 14.60 18.37 3.27
C SER A 195 15.18 19.01 2.03
N ALA A 196 15.48 18.24 0.99
CA ALA A 196 16.01 18.75 -0.27
C ALA A 196 14.92 19.44 -1.13
N GLU A 197 13.68 19.00 -1.09
CA GLU A 197 12.54 19.66 -1.75
C GLU A 197 12.23 21.01 -1.09
N ASN A 198 12.17 21.07 0.24
CA ASN A 198 11.93 22.31 0.99
C ASN A 198 13.02 23.37 0.84
N LEU A 199 14.21 23.00 0.35
CA LEU A 199 15.30 23.92 0.04
C LEU A 199 15.24 24.50 -1.39
N LYS A 200 14.40 23.92 -2.27
CA LYS A 200 14.18 24.43 -3.64
C LYS A 200 13.07 25.47 -3.74
N ASP A 201 12.21 25.54 -2.71
CA ASP A 201 11.07 26.49 -2.63
C ASP A 201 11.40 27.76 -1.82
N LYS A 202 12.67 28.00 -1.52
CA LYS A 202 13.22 29.24 -0.94
C LYS A 202 14.20 29.92 -1.90
#